data_1208538d8abf1ac80ae6d9525e8f42f1
#
_entry.id   1208538d8abf1ac80ae6d9525e8f42f1
#
_cell.length_a   1.000
_cell.length_b   1.000
_cell.length_c   1.000
_cell.angle_alpha   90.00
_cell.angle_beta   90.00
_cell.angle_gamma   90.00
#
_symmetry.space_group_name_H-M   'P 1'
#
loop_
_entity.id
_entity.type
_entity.pdbx_description
1 polymer ?
#
loop_
_entity_poly.entity_id
_entity_poly.type
_entity_poly.pdbx_seq_one_letter_code
_entity_poly.pdbx_strand_id
1 'polypeptide(L)'
;MCGIVGIYSNKDIAKELYYSLYSIQHRGQESCGMAISNGDNINYKKDMGLVGDVFKESELVNLKGNIGIGHVRYSTAGGSHLANCQPLVGRCRKRELALAHNGNLVNANYLRDMLEEDGYMFQANSDTEVILYILARYYKGDIVESIKITMDYIKGAYSLVIMGEDELVAVRDPHGFRP
;
A
#
# COMPACT_ATOMS: atom_id res chain seq x y z
N MET A 1 -5.92 14.09 -3.45
CA MET A 1 -6.31 12.83 -2.75
C MET A 1 -5.76 11.65 -3.53
N CYS A 2 -5.13 10.69 -2.86
CA CYS A 2 -4.59 9.50 -3.52
C CYS A 2 -5.69 8.63 -4.15
N GLY A 3 -5.29 7.72 -5.04
CA GLY A 3 -6.13 6.64 -5.53
C GLY A 3 -5.50 5.30 -5.22
N ILE A 4 -6.31 4.34 -4.82
CA ILE A 4 -5.90 2.96 -4.53
C ILE A 4 -6.75 1.98 -5.31
N VAL A 5 -6.16 0.86 -5.68
CA VAL A 5 -6.82 -0.23 -6.42
C VAL A 5 -6.38 -1.55 -5.82
N GLY A 6 -7.30 -2.51 -5.70
CA GLY A 6 -6.99 -3.90 -5.39
C GLY A 6 -7.73 -4.80 -6.38
N ILE A 7 -7.05 -5.82 -6.90
CA ILE A 7 -7.62 -6.80 -7.82
C ILE A 7 -7.25 -8.20 -7.34
N TYR A 8 -8.25 -9.07 -7.27
CA TYR A 8 -8.11 -10.51 -7.09
C TYR A 8 -8.81 -11.23 -8.25
N SER A 9 -8.11 -12.13 -8.92
CA SER A 9 -8.59 -12.79 -10.14
C SER A 9 -8.11 -14.23 -10.21
N ASN A 10 -8.51 -14.94 -11.24
CA ASN A 10 -8.02 -16.27 -11.60
C ASN A 10 -7.04 -16.24 -12.79
N LYS A 11 -6.61 -15.06 -13.22
CA LYS A 11 -5.67 -14.83 -14.34
C LYS A 11 -4.69 -13.71 -14.00
N ASP A 12 -3.64 -13.55 -14.80
CA ASP A 12 -2.71 -12.43 -14.69
C ASP A 12 -3.44 -11.08 -14.79
N ILE A 13 -3.13 -10.16 -13.89
CA ILE A 13 -3.86 -8.89 -13.70
C ILE A 13 -3.04 -7.64 -13.99
N ALA A 14 -1.80 -7.75 -14.42
CA ALA A 14 -0.91 -6.60 -14.57
C ALA A 14 -1.47 -5.50 -15.47
N LYS A 15 -2.11 -5.88 -16.58
CA LYS A 15 -2.74 -4.93 -17.50
C LYS A 15 -4.00 -4.30 -16.90
N GLU A 16 -4.84 -5.08 -16.26
CA GLU A 16 -6.04 -4.61 -15.59
C GLU A 16 -5.71 -3.62 -14.47
N LEU A 17 -4.67 -3.92 -13.69
CA LEU A 17 -4.20 -3.05 -12.63
C LEU A 17 -3.62 -1.74 -13.19
N TYR A 18 -2.82 -1.82 -14.25
CA TYR A 18 -2.30 -0.65 -14.97
C TYR A 18 -3.43 0.27 -15.46
N TYR A 19 -4.40 -0.26 -16.19
CA TYR A 19 -5.51 0.54 -16.71
C TYR A 19 -6.40 1.09 -15.60
N SER A 20 -6.58 0.35 -14.51
CA SER A 20 -7.31 0.84 -13.33
C SER A 20 -6.60 2.05 -12.71
N LEU A 21 -5.27 1.99 -12.54
CA LEU A 21 -4.48 3.13 -12.05
C LEU A 21 -4.51 4.31 -13.02
N TYR A 22 -4.40 4.03 -14.32
CA TYR A 22 -4.48 5.07 -15.35
C TYR A 22 -5.82 5.81 -15.31
N SER A 23 -6.92 5.08 -15.09
CA SER A 23 -8.27 5.65 -15.00
C SER A 23 -8.45 6.57 -13.78
N ILE A 24 -7.76 6.28 -12.67
CA ILE A 24 -7.81 7.09 -11.46
C ILE A 24 -6.60 8.04 -11.31
N GLN A 25 -5.79 8.19 -12.35
CA GLN A 25 -4.59 9.06 -12.37
C GLN A 25 -4.89 10.51 -11.95
N HIS A 26 -6.08 11.01 -12.27
CA HIS A 26 -6.53 12.34 -11.88
C HIS A 26 -6.57 12.55 -10.35
N ARG A 27 -6.56 11.50 -9.54
CA ARG A 27 -6.51 11.54 -8.07
C ARG A 27 -5.11 11.74 -7.52
N GLY A 28 -4.06 11.39 -8.30
CA GLY A 28 -2.67 11.53 -7.88
C GLY A 28 -1.71 11.50 -9.07
N GLN A 29 -0.89 12.54 -9.21
CA GLN A 29 -0.01 12.73 -10.37
C GLN A 29 1.47 12.86 -9.99
N GLU A 30 1.80 12.62 -8.72
CA GLU A 30 3.16 12.77 -8.20
C GLU A 30 3.98 11.50 -8.37
N SER A 31 3.41 10.39 -7.97
CA SER A 31 4.04 9.07 -8.08
C SER A 31 3.00 7.98 -8.21
N CYS A 32 3.41 6.83 -8.68
CA CYS A 32 2.55 5.66 -8.78
C CYS A 32 3.33 4.37 -8.53
N GLY A 33 2.60 3.30 -8.24
CA GLY A 33 3.20 1.99 -8.04
C GLY A 33 2.17 0.87 -8.09
N MET A 34 2.68 -0.31 -8.40
CA MET A 34 1.94 -1.58 -8.39
C MET A 34 2.74 -2.64 -7.64
N ALA A 35 2.04 -3.50 -6.92
CA ALA A 35 2.56 -4.73 -6.34
C ALA A 35 1.64 -5.88 -6.75
N ILE A 36 2.22 -6.98 -7.21
CA ILE A 36 1.49 -8.13 -7.73
C ILE A 36 2.09 -9.41 -7.14
N SER A 37 1.21 -10.27 -6.63
CA SER A 37 1.57 -11.58 -6.10
C SER A 37 1.19 -12.70 -7.08
N ASN A 38 2.09 -13.69 -7.18
CA ASN A 38 1.87 -14.94 -7.90
C ASN A 38 1.57 -16.13 -6.94
N GLY A 39 1.39 -15.84 -5.64
CA GLY A 39 1.19 -16.82 -4.59
C GLY A 39 2.45 -17.19 -3.79
N ASP A 40 3.65 -16.97 -4.35
CA ASP A 40 4.92 -17.29 -3.71
C ASP A 40 5.69 -16.05 -3.23
N ASN A 41 5.60 -14.98 -3.99
CA ASN A 41 6.28 -13.71 -3.71
C ASN A 41 5.52 -12.52 -4.29
N ILE A 42 5.88 -11.33 -3.80
CA ILE A 42 5.31 -10.07 -4.25
C ILE A 42 6.34 -9.34 -5.12
N ASN A 43 6.04 -9.21 -6.42
CA ASN A 43 6.80 -8.38 -7.34
C ASN A 43 6.21 -6.98 -7.36
N TYR A 44 7.03 -5.94 -7.27
CA TYR A 44 6.54 -4.57 -7.30
C TYR A 44 7.44 -3.63 -8.10
N LYS A 45 6.80 -2.60 -8.65
CA LYS A 45 7.48 -1.44 -9.23
C LYS A 45 6.75 -0.19 -8.81
N LYS A 46 7.50 0.84 -8.41
CA LYS A 46 6.99 2.16 -8.07
C LYS A 46 8.03 3.22 -8.39
N ASP A 47 7.57 4.38 -8.81
CA ASP A 47 8.46 5.52 -9.11
C ASP A 47 7.68 6.84 -9.06
N MET A 48 8.44 7.93 -9.13
CA MET A 48 7.90 9.27 -9.33
C MET A 48 7.42 9.43 -10.76
N GLY A 49 6.28 10.09 -10.96
CA GLY A 49 5.71 10.36 -12.26
C GLY A 49 4.33 9.77 -12.49
N LEU A 50 3.84 9.90 -13.71
CA LEU A 50 2.53 9.40 -14.13
C LEU A 50 2.58 7.89 -14.44
N VAL A 51 1.44 7.24 -14.38
CA VAL A 51 1.33 5.78 -14.63
C VAL A 51 1.93 5.40 -15.99
N GLY A 52 1.64 6.18 -17.05
CA GLY A 52 2.18 5.92 -18.40
C GLY A 52 3.68 6.18 -18.55
N ASP A 53 4.28 6.98 -17.65
CA ASP A 53 5.72 7.25 -17.65
C ASP A 53 6.49 6.16 -16.88
N VAL A 54 5.95 5.73 -15.76
CA VAL A 54 6.57 4.75 -14.85
C VAL A 54 6.47 3.33 -15.41
N PHE A 55 5.32 2.96 -15.98
CA PHE A 55 5.08 1.61 -16.47
C PHE A 55 5.10 1.56 -18.00
N LYS A 56 6.03 0.79 -18.55
CA LYS A 56 6.07 0.49 -19.99
C LYS A 56 5.34 -0.83 -20.25
N GLU A 57 4.64 -0.93 -21.36
CA GLU A 57 3.87 -2.14 -21.71
C GLU A 57 4.74 -3.40 -21.75
N SER A 58 5.99 -3.26 -22.21
CA SER A 58 6.97 -4.36 -22.22
C SER A 58 7.37 -4.85 -20.83
N GLU A 59 7.21 -4.05 -19.79
CA GLU A 59 7.54 -4.41 -18.41
C GLU A 59 6.36 -5.09 -17.70
N LEU A 60 5.13 -4.75 -18.10
CA LEU A 60 3.93 -5.35 -17.53
C LEU A 60 3.86 -6.87 -17.72
N VAL A 61 4.46 -7.39 -18.81
CA VAL A 61 4.52 -8.83 -19.06
C VAL A 61 5.38 -9.59 -18.06
N ASN A 62 6.25 -8.89 -17.33
CA ASN A 62 7.10 -9.47 -16.29
C ASN A 62 6.45 -9.44 -14.90
N LEU A 63 5.38 -8.66 -14.73
CA LEU A 63 4.60 -8.57 -13.50
C LEU A 63 3.45 -9.58 -13.54
N LYS A 64 3.79 -10.86 -13.34
CA LYS A 64 2.82 -11.95 -13.36
C LYS A 64 2.24 -12.21 -11.98
N GLY A 65 0.95 -12.50 -11.96
CA GLY A 65 0.21 -12.86 -10.76
C GLY A 65 -1.26 -12.48 -10.86
N ASN A 66 -2.02 -12.99 -9.93
CA ASN A 66 -3.48 -12.91 -9.93
C ASN A 66 -4.05 -12.07 -8.78
N ILE A 67 -3.19 -11.60 -7.87
CA ILE A 67 -3.55 -10.67 -6.79
C ILE A 67 -2.65 -9.45 -6.94
N GLY A 68 -3.21 -8.25 -6.84
CA GLY A 68 -2.38 -7.05 -6.91
C GLY A 68 -3.04 -5.83 -6.32
N ILE A 69 -2.20 -4.91 -5.89
CA ILE A 69 -2.59 -3.59 -5.41
C ILE A 69 -1.83 -2.50 -6.13
N GLY A 70 -2.48 -1.36 -6.28
CA GLY A 70 -1.87 -0.20 -6.93
C GLY A 70 -2.22 1.10 -6.23
N HIS A 71 -1.36 2.10 -6.44
CA HIS A 71 -1.48 3.42 -5.85
C HIS A 71 -1.09 4.52 -6.82
N VAL A 72 -1.84 5.62 -6.80
CA VAL A 72 -1.46 6.91 -7.39
C VAL A 72 -1.44 7.97 -6.29
N ARG A 73 -0.31 8.68 -6.14
CA ARG A 73 -0.06 9.57 -5.02
C ARG A 73 -0.33 11.02 -5.35
N TYR A 74 -1.01 11.68 -4.43
CA TYR A 74 -1.07 13.13 -4.30
C TYR A 74 -0.52 13.49 -2.91
N SER A 75 0.62 14.15 -2.83
CA SER A 75 1.22 14.46 -1.52
C SER A 75 0.39 15.45 -0.73
N THR A 76 0.05 15.04 0.48
CA THR A 76 -0.57 15.90 1.50
C THR A 76 0.36 16.07 2.70
N ALA A 77 1.24 15.11 2.93
CA ALA A 77 2.25 15.09 3.97
C ALA A 77 3.50 14.32 3.49
N GLY A 78 4.68 14.63 4.04
CA GLY A 78 5.87 13.83 3.86
C GLY A 78 6.74 14.14 2.64
N GLY A 79 6.45 15.20 1.86
CA GLY A 79 7.28 15.59 0.72
C GLY A 79 7.29 14.58 -0.46
N SER A 80 7.89 15.00 -1.58
CA SER A 80 8.02 14.23 -2.82
C SER A 80 9.32 13.43 -2.82
N HIS A 81 9.29 12.23 -2.25
CA HIS A 81 10.43 11.32 -2.20
C HIS A 81 10.01 9.90 -2.60
N LEU A 82 10.91 9.19 -3.28
CA LEU A 82 10.70 7.80 -3.70
C LEU A 82 10.34 6.87 -2.53
N ALA A 83 10.90 7.12 -1.33
CA ALA A 83 10.57 6.35 -0.13
C ALA A 83 9.07 6.42 0.26
N ASN A 84 8.39 7.52 -0.10
CA ASN A 84 6.96 7.71 0.14
C ASN A 84 6.06 7.13 -0.95
N CYS A 85 6.63 6.65 -2.06
CA CYS A 85 5.85 6.00 -3.12
C CYS A 85 5.25 4.69 -2.61
N GLN A 86 4.01 4.47 -2.96
CA GLN A 86 3.27 3.27 -2.57
C GLN A 86 2.95 2.40 -3.80
N PRO A 87 2.72 1.08 -3.61
CA PRO A 87 2.59 0.37 -2.34
C PRO A 87 3.88 0.31 -1.53
N LEU A 88 3.76 0.31 -0.20
CA LEU A 88 4.85 -0.08 0.67
C LEU A 88 4.88 -1.60 0.77
N VAL A 89 6.05 -2.19 0.57
CA VAL A 89 6.25 -3.64 0.65
C VAL A 89 7.24 -3.94 1.76
N GLY A 90 6.90 -4.87 2.61
CA GLY A 90 7.74 -5.30 3.72
C GLY A 90 7.65 -6.79 3.96
N ARG A 91 8.68 -7.35 4.60
CA ARG A 91 8.71 -8.77 4.98
C ARG A 91 8.55 -8.92 6.49
N CYS A 92 7.56 -9.70 6.89
CA CYS A 92 7.28 -10.01 8.28
C CYS A 92 7.07 -11.52 8.46
N ARG A 93 7.78 -12.13 9.43
CA ARG A 93 7.65 -13.56 9.77
C ARG A 93 7.73 -14.50 8.56
N LYS A 94 8.66 -14.21 7.64
CA LYS A 94 8.90 -14.95 6.37
C LYS A 94 7.80 -14.77 5.30
N ARG A 95 6.78 -13.97 5.54
CA ARG A 95 5.74 -13.59 4.55
C ARG A 95 5.99 -12.17 4.08
N GLU A 96 5.64 -11.89 2.84
CA GLU A 96 5.62 -10.56 2.28
C GLU A 96 4.24 -9.92 2.42
N LEU A 97 4.22 -8.63 2.75
CA LEU A 97 3.02 -7.82 2.84
C LEU A 97 3.20 -6.56 2.01
N ALA A 98 2.15 -6.16 1.31
CA ALA A 98 2.10 -4.90 0.59
C ALA A 98 0.88 -4.09 1.04
N LEU A 99 1.04 -2.75 1.15
CA LEU A 99 0.02 -1.83 1.64
C LEU A 99 -0.07 -0.60 0.74
N ALA A 100 -1.28 -0.27 0.32
CA ALA A 100 -1.64 1.01 -0.29
C ALA A 100 -2.66 1.76 0.57
N HIS A 101 -2.45 3.05 0.78
CA HIS A 101 -3.21 3.91 1.68
C HIS A 101 -3.70 5.18 0.98
N ASN A 102 -4.98 5.44 1.07
CA ASN A 102 -5.61 6.72 0.74
C ASN A 102 -6.21 7.33 2.00
N GLY A 103 -5.53 8.29 2.60
CA GLY A 103 -6.02 8.91 3.82
C GLY A 103 -4.99 9.77 4.52
N ASN A 104 -5.26 10.01 5.80
CA ASN A 104 -4.36 10.70 6.70
C ASN A 104 -4.68 10.32 8.15
N LEU A 105 -3.67 9.89 8.89
CA LEU A 105 -3.78 9.59 10.31
C LEU A 105 -3.53 10.85 11.13
N VAL A 106 -4.42 11.14 12.07
CA VAL A 106 -4.28 12.28 12.98
C VAL A 106 -3.29 12.00 14.13
N ASN A 107 -3.00 10.74 14.40
CA ASN A 107 -2.09 10.31 15.45
C ASN A 107 -0.79 9.67 14.93
N ALA A 108 -0.44 9.90 13.65
CA ALA A 108 0.74 9.30 13.02
C ALA A 108 2.04 9.59 13.78
N ASN A 109 2.26 10.83 14.22
CA ASN A 109 3.47 11.21 14.94
C ASN A 109 3.59 10.48 16.28
N TYR A 110 2.52 10.43 17.06
CA TYR A 110 2.50 9.69 18.32
C TYR A 110 2.84 8.20 18.14
N LEU A 111 2.25 7.57 17.11
CA LEU A 111 2.51 6.17 16.83
C LEU A 111 3.94 5.95 16.31
N ARG A 112 4.48 6.91 15.55
CA ARG A 112 5.86 6.88 15.09
C ARG A 112 6.83 6.93 16.28
N ASP A 113 6.66 7.90 17.18
CA ASP A 113 7.51 8.05 18.36
C ASP A 113 7.50 6.76 19.19
N MET A 114 6.33 6.17 19.43
CA MET A 114 6.18 4.88 20.11
C MET A 114 6.95 3.74 19.43
N LEU A 115 6.88 3.67 18.10
CA LEU A 115 7.58 2.63 17.35
C LEU A 115 9.10 2.87 17.33
N GLU A 116 9.56 4.12 17.25
CA GLU A 116 10.99 4.47 17.33
C GLU A 116 11.58 4.14 18.71
N GLU A 117 10.83 4.37 19.78
CA GLU A 117 11.22 3.93 21.14
C GLU A 117 11.36 2.40 21.24
N ASP A 118 10.53 1.66 20.48
CA ASP A 118 10.62 0.19 20.37
C ASP A 118 11.73 -0.27 19.38
N GLY A 119 12.50 0.65 18.80
CA GLY A 119 13.65 0.36 17.92
C GLY A 119 13.32 0.20 16.45
N TYR A 120 12.13 0.60 15.99
CA TYR A 120 11.81 0.60 14.56
C TYR A 120 12.51 1.75 13.84
N MET A 121 13.09 1.47 12.68
CA MET A 121 13.77 2.46 11.85
C MET A 121 12.91 2.81 10.64
N PHE A 122 12.46 4.05 10.57
CA PHE A 122 11.66 4.54 9.44
C PHE A 122 12.54 4.96 8.26
N GLN A 123 12.09 4.62 7.06
CA GLN A 123 12.72 5.02 5.79
C GLN A 123 11.95 6.14 5.10
N ALA A 124 10.66 6.22 5.38
CA ALA A 124 9.75 7.23 4.86
C ALA A 124 9.22 8.09 6.01
N ASN A 125 8.70 9.25 5.69
CA ASN A 125 8.02 10.11 6.64
C ASN A 125 6.48 10.11 6.45
N SER A 126 5.97 9.10 5.76
CA SER A 126 4.54 8.90 5.56
C SER A 126 3.89 8.16 6.74
N ASP A 127 2.62 8.45 6.98
CA ASP A 127 1.79 7.73 7.94
C ASP A 127 1.52 6.27 7.51
N THR A 128 1.66 5.98 6.23
CA THR A 128 1.52 4.63 5.67
C THR A 128 2.55 3.66 6.23
N GLU A 129 3.78 4.11 6.47
CA GLU A 129 4.83 3.27 7.04
C GLU A 129 4.53 2.93 8.51
N VAL A 130 3.93 3.87 9.24
CA VAL A 130 3.44 3.62 10.61
C VAL A 130 2.40 2.50 10.61
N ILE A 131 1.43 2.55 9.67
CA ILE A 131 0.41 1.50 9.53
C ILE A 131 1.08 0.14 9.27
N LEU A 132 2.03 0.10 8.34
CA LEU A 132 2.72 -1.14 7.98
C LEU A 132 3.47 -1.75 9.17
N TYR A 133 4.14 -0.92 9.98
CA TYR A 133 4.88 -1.42 11.15
C TYR A 133 3.96 -1.90 12.27
N ILE A 134 2.84 -1.23 12.53
CA ILE A 134 1.86 -1.72 13.50
C ILE A 134 1.27 -3.05 13.02
N LEU A 135 0.90 -3.14 11.75
CA LEU A 135 0.40 -4.37 11.15
C LEU A 135 1.42 -5.52 11.31
N ALA A 136 2.68 -5.28 10.97
CA ALA A 136 3.76 -6.26 11.07
C ALA A 136 4.02 -6.68 12.54
N ARG A 137 3.95 -5.76 13.48
CA ARG A 137 4.12 -6.02 14.93
C ARG A 137 3.13 -7.07 15.45
N TYR A 138 1.88 -6.96 15.03
CA TYR A 138 0.80 -7.84 15.49
C TYR A 138 0.53 -9.02 14.56
N TYR A 139 1.19 -9.08 13.41
CA TYR A 139 1.01 -10.19 12.48
C TYR A 139 1.53 -11.51 13.05
N LYS A 140 0.63 -12.49 13.19
CA LYS A 140 0.92 -13.85 13.71
C LYS A 140 0.54 -14.95 12.72
N GLY A 141 0.40 -14.60 11.43
CA GLY A 141 -0.04 -15.52 10.39
C GLY A 141 -1.47 -15.29 9.90
N ASP A 142 -2.23 -14.44 10.57
CA ASP A 142 -3.58 -14.02 10.17
C ASP A 142 -3.56 -12.50 9.93
N ILE A 143 -3.75 -12.10 8.67
CA ILE A 143 -3.72 -10.69 8.28
C ILE A 143 -4.96 -9.95 8.78
N VAL A 144 -6.12 -10.61 8.82
CA VAL A 144 -7.39 -10.00 9.24
C VAL A 144 -7.36 -9.66 10.72
N GLU A 145 -6.87 -10.56 11.56
CA GLU A 145 -6.70 -10.30 13.00
C GLU A 145 -5.68 -9.19 13.25
N SER A 146 -4.59 -9.16 12.49
CA SER A 146 -3.59 -8.09 12.58
C SER A 146 -4.17 -6.73 12.19
N ILE A 147 -5.02 -6.69 11.16
CA ILE A 147 -5.71 -5.49 10.70
C ILE A 147 -6.67 -4.98 11.78
N LYS A 148 -7.46 -5.85 12.41
CA LYS A 148 -8.37 -5.45 13.49
C LYS A 148 -7.61 -4.77 14.62
N ILE A 149 -6.51 -5.37 15.07
CA ILE A 149 -5.66 -4.77 16.10
C ILE A 149 -5.08 -3.44 15.61
N THR A 150 -4.62 -3.37 14.35
CA THR A 150 -4.09 -2.13 13.78
C THR A 150 -5.13 -1.01 13.78
N MET A 151 -6.39 -1.31 13.46
CA MET A 151 -7.50 -0.35 13.48
C MET A 151 -7.78 0.24 14.87
N ASP A 152 -7.48 -0.47 15.95
CA ASP A 152 -7.61 0.05 17.32
C ASP A 152 -6.55 1.12 17.63
N TYR A 153 -5.38 1.03 16.96
CA TYR A 153 -4.27 2.00 17.14
C TYR A 153 -4.42 3.23 16.26
N ILE A 154 -4.74 3.05 14.99
CA ILE A 154 -4.76 4.14 14.02
C ILE A 154 -6.03 4.99 14.12
N LYS A 155 -5.86 6.32 14.09
CA LYS A 155 -6.98 7.28 14.14
C LYS A 155 -6.88 8.23 12.96
N GLY A 156 -8.00 8.45 12.30
CA GLY A 156 -8.08 9.35 11.15
C GLY A 156 -9.02 8.85 10.07
N ALA A 157 -8.90 9.45 8.89
CA ALA A 157 -9.67 9.07 7.72
C ALA A 157 -8.78 8.23 6.79
N TYR A 158 -9.12 6.97 6.55
CA TYR A 158 -8.32 6.06 5.73
C TYR A 158 -9.14 5.04 4.96
N SER A 159 -8.65 4.73 3.78
CA SER A 159 -8.97 3.50 3.06
C SER A 159 -7.66 2.80 2.74
N LEU A 160 -7.58 1.51 3.02
CA LEU A 160 -6.39 0.71 2.81
C LEU A 160 -6.72 -0.45 1.88
N VAL A 161 -5.73 -0.82 1.06
CA VAL A 161 -5.71 -2.11 0.39
C VAL A 161 -4.42 -2.81 0.81
N ILE A 162 -4.57 -3.99 1.40
CA ILE A 162 -3.46 -4.76 1.98
C ILE A 162 -3.44 -6.12 1.29
N MET A 163 -2.26 -6.55 0.91
CA MET A 163 -2.05 -7.81 0.20
C MET A 163 -0.97 -8.62 0.90
N GLY A 164 -1.26 -9.89 1.13
CA GLY A 164 -0.27 -10.94 1.36
C GLY A 164 0.07 -11.64 0.04
N GLU A 165 0.79 -12.74 0.13
CA GLU A 165 1.16 -13.54 -1.05
C GLU A 165 -0.06 -14.19 -1.71
N ASP A 166 -1.08 -14.57 -0.92
CA ASP A 166 -2.26 -15.35 -1.33
C ASP A 166 -3.60 -14.71 -0.92
N GLU A 167 -3.59 -13.49 -0.36
CA GLU A 167 -4.77 -12.83 0.16
C GLU A 167 -4.81 -11.33 -0.16
N LEU A 168 -6.01 -10.77 -0.27
CA LEU A 168 -6.27 -9.35 -0.51
C LEU A 168 -7.35 -8.87 0.45
N VAL A 169 -7.09 -7.80 1.20
CA VAL A 169 -8.03 -7.23 2.15
C VAL A 169 -8.20 -5.74 1.89
N ALA A 170 -9.44 -5.29 1.84
CA ALA A 170 -9.81 -3.87 1.80
C ALA A 170 -10.30 -3.44 3.17
N VAL A 171 -9.82 -2.28 3.64
CA VAL A 171 -10.15 -1.72 4.94
C VAL A 171 -10.61 -0.28 4.78
N ARG A 172 -11.62 0.10 5.54
CA ARG A 172 -12.11 1.47 5.58
C ARG A 172 -12.21 1.94 7.01
N ASP A 173 -11.96 3.23 7.26
CA ASP A 173 -12.14 3.81 8.59
C ASP A 173 -13.59 3.68 9.07
N PRO A 174 -13.84 3.63 10.41
CA PRO A 174 -15.17 3.40 10.97
C PRO A 174 -16.23 4.43 10.55
N HIS A 175 -15.79 5.62 10.13
CA HIS A 175 -16.69 6.71 9.72
C HIS A 175 -16.90 6.79 8.21
N GLY A 176 -16.11 6.03 7.43
CA GLY A 176 -16.23 5.97 5.99
C GLY A 176 -15.90 7.29 5.28
N PHE A 177 -14.95 8.08 5.78
CA PHE A 177 -14.59 9.37 5.20
C PHE A 177 -13.92 9.27 3.83
N ARG A 178 -13.22 8.19 3.56
CA ARG A 178 -12.53 7.98 2.28
C ARG A 178 -13.24 6.95 1.43
N PRO A 179 -13.28 7.19 0.09
CA PRO A 179 -13.81 6.17 -0.84
C PRO A 179 -12.89 4.97 -0.93
#